data_41c9710bc076eb5f5328e134edd4269b
#
_entry.id   41c9710bc076eb5f5328e134edd4269b
#
_cell.length_a   1.000
_cell.length_b   1.000
_cell.length_c   1.000
_cell.angle_alpha   90.00
_cell.angle_beta   90.00
_cell.angle_gamma   90.00
#
_symmetry.space_group_name_H-M   'P 1'
#
loop_
_entity.id
_entity.type
_entity.pdbx_description
1 polymer ?
#
loop_
_entity_poly.entity_id
_entity_poly.type
_entity_poly.pdbx_seq_one_letter_code
_entity_poly.pdbx_strand_id
1 'polypeptide(L)'
;MSMERYLMTQSLLSSWLYTFNAPEEYGEEAMNDFLSTLNREPHKTNEAMQNGIDFENLVTAILNGAPTAVQHDKVWGKDIINEKLVPVQEHKWYTGASKVAKILKGARLQVKAMRYTAVSGTPLLLYGILDGLKAGIIYDIKFLNKGMGSAELAGKYLESPQHPMYFEIVPAAYEFQYLVSDGTDLYIETYSRQETPPIDEEIDNFLNWLHVTGFEPIYKEKWLAK
;
A
#
# COMPACT_ATOMS: atom_id res chain seq x y z
N MET A 1 -26.61 -9.64 20.25
CA MET A 1 -25.87 -8.39 20.02
C MET A 1 -24.74 -8.73 19.06
N SER A 2 -24.62 -8.03 17.93
CA SER A 2 -23.45 -8.21 17.06
C SER A 2 -22.23 -7.66 17.81
N MET A 3 -21.19 -8.48 17.93
CA MET A 3 -19.95 -8.05 18.55
C MET A 3 -19.35 -6.92 17.68
N GLU A 4 -19.03 -5.77 18.30
CA GLU A 4 -18.34 -4.68 17.61
C GLU A 4 -17.01 -5.18 17.09
N ARG A 5 -16.66 -4.79 15.87
CA ARG A 5 -15.40 -5.12 15.22
C ARG A 5 -14.71 -3.86 14.78
N TYR A 6 -13.38 -3.86 14.80
CA TYR A 6 -12.60 -2.70 14.42
C TYR A 6 -11.83 -2.99 13.14
N LEU A 7 -11.84 -2.03 12.24
CA LEU A 7 -11.13 -2.14 10.97
C LEU A 7 -9.62 -2.04 11.22
N MET A 8 -8.87 -2.97 10.62
CA MET A 8 -7.41 -2.96 10.61
C MET A 8 -6.93 -3.00 9.17
N THR A 9 -6.08 -2.03 8.80
CA THR A 9 -5.49 -1.94 7.45
C THR A 9 -3.98 -1.88 7.53
N GLN A 10 -3.32 -2.36 6.46
CA GLN A 10 -1.86 -2.28 6.38
C GLN A 10 -1.36 -0.82 6.43
N SER A 11 -2.11 0.13 5.85
CA SER A 11 -1.72 1.55 5.87
C SER A 11 -1.73 2.15 7.27
N LEU A 12 -2.68 1.75 8.13
CA LEU A 12 -2.69 2.17 9.54
C LEU A 12 -1.46 1.63 10.27
N LEU A 13 -1.15 0.33 10.11
CA LEU A 13 0.05 -0.26 10.73
C LEU A 13 1.33 0.35 10.17
N SER A 14 1.44 0.53 8.85
CA SER A 14 2.62 1.16 8.25
C SER A 14 2.84 2.58 8.76
N SER A 15 1.78 3.37 8.91
CA SER A 15 1.87 4.73 9.44
C SER A 15 2.33 4.73 10.91
N TRP A 16 1.85 3.79 11.72
CA TRP A 16 2.30 3.61 13.10
C TRP A 16 3.76 3.17 13.18
N LEU A 17 4.17 2.14 12.43
CA LEU A 17 5.55 1.65 12.40
C LEU A 17 6.54 2.74 11.95
N TYR A 18 6.13 3.59 11.03
CA TYR A 18 6.97 4.70 10.58
C TYR A 18 7.31 5.67 11.70
N THR A 19 6.47 5.82 12.74
CA THR A 19 6.81 6.68 13.89
C THR A 19 8.05 6.22 14.66
N PHE A 20 8.39 4.93 14.60
CA PHE A 20 9.60 4.38 15.25
C PHE A 20 10.82 4.33 14.32
N ASN A 21 10.57 4.25 13.01
CA ASN A 21 11.63 4.08 12.00
C ASN A 21 12.01 5.40 11.32
N ALA A 22 11.27 6.48 11.57
CA ALA A 22 11.58 7.79 11.04
C ALA A 22 12.92 8.31 11.62
N PRO A 23 13.78 8.96 10.81
CA PRO A 23 14.92 9.68 11.35
C PRO A 23 14.49 10.67 12.43
N GLU A 24 15.34 10.90 13.43
CA GLU A 24 15.01 11.74 14.61
C GLU A 24 14.46 13.13 14.21
N GLU A 25 15.01 13.71 13.15
CA GLU A 25 14.60 15.01 12.60
C GLU A 25 13.15 15.03 12.05
N TYR A 26 12.58 13.85 11.71
CA TYR A 26 11.21 13.68 11.19
C TYR A 26 10.26 12.99 12.18
N GLY A 27 10.69 12.71 13.40
CA GLY A 27 9.90 11.96 14.38
C GLY A 27 8.58 12.66 14.75
N GLU A 28 8.59 13.99 14.91
CA GLU A 28 7.37 14.76 15.19
C GLU A 28 6.41 14.77 13.99
N GLU A 29 6.93 14.92 12.76
CA GLU A 29 6.13 14.85 11.54
C GLU A 29 5.51 13.46 11.36
N ALA A 30 6.29 12.40 11.55
CA ALA A 30 5.80 11.02 11.49
C ALA A 30 4.68 10.74 12.49
N MET A 31 4.80 11.25 13.71
CA MET A 31 3.75 11.13 14.74
C MET A 31 2.49 11.91 14.34
N ASN A 32 2.62 13.12 13.83
CA ASN A 32 1.48 13.93 13.37
C ASN A 32 0.77 13.25 12.18
N ASP A 33 1.50 12.68 11.23
CA ASP A 33 0.95 11.93 10.11
C ASP A 33 0.22 10.67 10.56
N PHE A 34 0.79 9.96 11.54
CA PHE A 34 0.10 8.82 12.15
C PHE A 34 -1.20 9.25 12.85
N LEU A 35 -1.19 10.32 13.65
CA LEU A 35 -2.38 10.82 14.35
C LEU A 35 -3.45 11.27 13.35
N SER A 36 -3.08 11.89 12.24
CA SER A 36 -4.00 12.23 11.15
C SER A 36 -4.60 10.96 10.52
N THR A 37 -3.79 9.91 10.32
CA THR A 37 -4.26 8.60 9.84
C THR A 37 -5.22 7.97 10.84
N LEU A 38 -4.87 7.94 12.13
CA LEU A 38 -5.69 7.39 13.20
C LEU A 38 -7.05 8.10 13.31
N ASN A 39 -7.08 9.41 13.14
CA ASN A 39 -8.30 10.22 13.10
C ASN A 39 -9.07 10.12 11.77
N ARG A 40 -8.53 9.40 10.77
CA ARG A 40 -9.08 9.28 9.40
C ARG A 40 -9.25 10.64 8.72
N GLU A 41 -8.31 11.54 8.97
CA GLU A 41 -8.26 12.83 8.29
C GLU A 41 -7.87 12.66 6.83
N PRO A 42 -8.40 13.49 5.93
CA PRO A 42 -8.00 13.44 4.52
C PRO A 42 -6.51 13.75 4.36
N HIS A 43 -5.76 12.80 3.84
CA HIS A 43 -4.36 13.03 3.47
C HIS A 43 -4.26 13.90 2.23
N LYS A 44 -3.32 14.86 2.25
CA LYS A 44 -2.98 15.63 1.05
C LYS A 44 -2.09 14.77 0.17
N THR A 45 -2.51 14.60 -1.06
CA THR A 45 -1.68 13.93 -2.07
C THR A 45 -0.46 14.81 -2.37
N ASN A 46 0.73 14.26 -2.20
CA ASN A 46 1.97 14.89 -2.63
C ASN A 46 2.39 14.36 -4.02
N GLU A 47 3.46 14.93 -4.59
CA GLU A 47 3.95 14.54 -5.91
C GLU A 47 4.31 13.05 -5.99
N ALA A 48 4.94 12.50 -4.96
CA ALA A 48 5.35 11.10 -4.93
C ALA A 48 4.13 10.16 -4.96
N MET A 49 3.10 10.48 -4.19
CA MET A 49 1.85 9.73 -4.15
C MET A 49 1.11 9.85 -5.50
N GLN A 50 1.05 11.05 -6.08
CA GLN A 50 0.40 11.25 -7.39
C GLN A 50 1.11 10.46 -8.49
N ASN A 51 2.43 10.47 -8.51
CA ASN A 51 3.20 9.68 -9.46
C ASN A 51 2.93 8.16 -9.33
N GLY A 52 2.77 7.66 -8.11
CA GLY A 52 2.36 6.27 -7.86
C GLY A 52 0.97 5.98 -8.47
N ILE A 53 -0.01 6.84 -8.18
CA ILE A 53 -1.38 6.73 -8.72
C ILE A 53 -1.37 6.76 -10.26
N ASP A 54 -0.63 7.69 -10.85
CA ASP A 54 -0.53 7.82 -12.32
C ASP A 54 0.10 6.58 -12.95
N PHE A 55 1.13 6.03 -12.30
CA PHE A 55 1.78 4.82 -12.79
C PHE A 55 0.85 3.60 -12.74
N GLU A 56 0.12 3.39 -11.65
CA GLU A 56 -0.89 2.32 -11.54
C GLU A 56 -2.01 2.48 -12.57
N ASN A 57 -2.50 3.72 -12.77
CA ASN A 57 -3.51 4.02 -13.77
C ASN A 57 -3.00 3.71 -15.19
N LEU A 58 -1.74 4.01 -15.50
CA LEU A 58 -1.12 3.67 -16.77
C LEU A 58 -1.02 2.16 -16.99
N VAL A 59 -0.58 1.40 -15.96
CA VAL A 59 -0.56 -0.07 -16.01
C VAL A 59 -1.94 -0.62 -16.31
N THR A 60 -2.97 -0.09 -15.63
CA THR A 60 -4.37 -0.47 -15.83
C THR A 60 -4.86 -0.12 -17.25
N ALA A 61 -4.50 1.07 -17.76
CA ALA A 61 -4.82 1.48 -19.12
C ALA A 61 -4.22 0.53 -20.17
N ILE A 62 -2.95 0.13 -19.99
CA ILE A 62 -2.29 -0.84 -20.88
C ILE A 62 -3.01 -2.19 -20.85
N LEU A 63 -3.35 -2.70 -19.66
CA LEU A 63 -4.03 -3.99 -19.50
C LEU A 63 -5.42 -4.02 -20.15
N ASN A 64 -6.12 -2.87 -20.11
CA ASN A 64 -7.44 -2.71 -20.70
C ASN A 64 -7.41 -2.34 -22.20
N GLY A 65 -6.23 -2.14 -22.78
CA GLY A 65 -6.09 -1.71 -24.18
C GLY A 65 -6.62 -0.30 -24.43
N ALA A 66 -6.58 0.58 -23.43
CA ALA A 66 -7.03 1.97 -23.58
C ALA A 66 -6.13 2.72 -24.58
N PRO A 67 -6.68 3.61 -25.41
CA PRO A 67 -5.91 4.38 -26.40
C PRO A 67 -5.07 5.49 -25.76
N THR A 68 -5.54 6.04 -24.63
CA THR A 68 -4.91 7.17 -23.92
C THR A 68 -4.82 6.91 -22.44
N ALA A 69 -3.88 7.60 -21.76
CA ALA A 69 -3.73 7.64 -20.33
C ALA A 69 -3.52 9.08 -19.85
N VAL A 70 -3.85 9.34 -18.59
CA VAL A 70 -3.58 10.63 -17.94
C VAL A 70 -2.11 10.72 -17.59
N GLN A 71 -1.49 11.85 -17.88
CA GLN A 71 -0.13 12.20 -17.46
C GLN A 71 -0.15 13.55 -16.78
N HIS A 72 0.40 13.62 -15.57
CA HIS A 72 0.65 14.89 -14.88
C HIS A 72 2.08 15.34 -15.13
N ASP A 73 2.27 16.59 -15.57
CA ASP A 73 3.61 17.11 -15.90
C ASP A 73 4.34 17.63 -14.67
N LYS A 74 3.65 18.22 -13.70
CA LYS A 74 4.21 18.67 -12.40
C LYS A 74 3.11 18.77 -11.34
N VAL A 75 3.45 18.39 -10.13
CA VAL A 75 2.72 18.71 -8.90
C VAL A 75 3.62 19.61 -8.08
N TRP A 76 3.27 20.89 -7.94
CA TRP A 76 3.97 21.82 -7.07
C TRP A 76 3.07 22.17 -5.89
N GLY A 77 3.49 21.81 -4.69
CA GLY A 77 2.73 22.12 -3.49
C GLY A 77 1.36 21.43 -3.45
N LYS A 78 0.26 22.20 -3.50
CA LYS A 78 -1.11 21.71 -3.39
C LYS A 78 -1.83 21.54 -4.73
N ASP A 79 -1.22 21.98 -5.84
CA ASP A 79 -1.90 22.09 -7.12
C ASP A 79 -1.28 21.14 -8.17
N ILE A 80 -2.12 20.28 -8.73
CA ILE A 80 -1.81 19.52 -9.95
C ILE A 80 -1.84 20.51 -11.11
N ILE A 81 -0.66 20.85 -11.65
CA ILE A 81 -0.56 22.00 -12.54
C ILE A 81 -0.98 21.71 -13.97
N ASN A 82 -0.77 20.50 -14.49
CA ASN A 82 -1.21 20.14 -15.84
C ASN A 82 -1.56 18.65 -15.93
N GLU A 83 -2.82 18.38 -16.13
CA GLU A 83 -3.32 17.07 -16.52
C GLU A 83 -3.42 17.01 -18.04
N LYS A 84 -2.79 16.03 -18.67
CA LYS A 84 -2.85 15.79 -20.12
C LYS A 84 -3.29 14.37 -20.41
N LEU A 85 -4.15 14.21 -21.41
CA LEU A 85 -4.39 12.92 -22.04
C LEU A 85 -3.34 12.73 -23.14
N VAL A 86 -2.53 11.69 -22.98
CA VAL A 86 -1.52 11.30 -23.98
C VAL A 86 -1.82 9.90 -24.52
N PRO A 87 -1.45 9.57 -25.77
CA PRO A 87 -1.47 8.19 -26.22
C PRO A 87 -0.71 7.31 -25.26
N VAL A 88 -1.22 6.12 -24.92
CA VAL A 88 -0.61 5.24 -23.92
C VAL A 88 0.87 4.98 -24.23
N GLN A 89 1.21 4.78 -25.52
CA GLN A 89 2.57 4.49 -25.96
C GLN A 89 3.53 5.70 -25.85
N GLU A 90 2.99 6.91 -25.76
CA GLU A 90 3.78 8.15 -25.62
C GLU A 90 3.91 8.62 -24.17
N HIS A 91 3.28 7.91 -23.25
CA HIS A 91 3.39 8.23 -21.83
C HIS A 91 4.82 8.05 -21.33
N LYS A 92 5.34 9.01 -20.55
CA LYS A 92 6.73 9.06 -20.06
C LYS A 92 7.21 7.78 -19.35
N TRP A 93 6.28 6.99 -18.79
CA TRP A 93 6.55 5.75 -18.06
C TRP A 93 6.08 4.48 -18.78
N TYR A 94 5.75 4.58 -20.05
CA TYR A 94 5.21 3.45 -20.83
C TYR A 94 6.08 2.20 -20.77
N THR A 95 7.40 2.36 -20.83
CA THR A 95 8.34 1.23 -20.82
C THR A 95 8.23 0.40 -19.54
N GLY A 96 8.31 1.03 -18.38
CA GLY A 96 8.19 0.36 -17.08
C GLY A 96 6.79 -0.21 -16.85
N ALA A 97 5.75 0.59 -17.16
CA ALA A 97 4.36 0.16 -17.01
C ALA A 97 4.03 -1.04 -17.90
N SER A 98 4.59 -1.13 -19.11
CA SER A 98 4.42 -2.28 -20.00
C SER A 98 5.06 -3.55 -19.44
N LYS A 99 6.21 -3.44 -18.75
CA LYS A 99 6.84 -4.57 -18.05
C LYS A 99 5.94 -5.09 -16.93
N VAL A 100 5.38 -4.20 -16.11
CA VAL A 100 4.42 -4.53 -15.03
C VAL A 100 3.15 -5.14 -15.60
N ALA A 101 2.54 -4.51 -16.60
CA ALA A 101 1.33 -5.00 -17.24
C ALA A 101 1.51 -6.41 -17.83
N LYS A 102 2.68 -6.73 -18.37
CA LYS A 102 2.99 -8.08 -18.88
C LYS A 102 2.90 -9.14 -17.79
N ILE A 103 3.36 -8.85 -16.57
CA ILE A 103 3.27 -9.76 -15.42
C ILE A 103 1.81 -9.89 -14.97
N LEU A 104 1.11 -8.78 -14.86
CA LEU A 104 -0.27 -8.72 -14.38
C LEU A 104 -1.30 -9.22 -15.41
N LYS A 105 -0.88 -9.56 -16.63
CA LYS A 105 -1.80 -10.08 -17.66
C LYS A 105 -2.57 -11.30 -17.15
N GLY A 106 -3.91 -11.17 -17.10
CA GLY A 106 -4.81 -12.19 -16.59
C GLY A 106 -4.98 -12.20 -15.08
N ALA A 107 -4.38 -11.25 -14.34
CA ALA A 107 -4.68 -11.03 -12.94
C ALA A 107 -6.03 -10.33 -12.76
N ARG A 108 -6.69 -10.59 -11.64
CA ARG A 108 -7.80 -9.77 -11.15
C ARG A 108 -7.19 -8.54 -10.48
N LEU A 109 -7.59 -7.36 -10.95
CA LEU A 109 -7.05 -6.08 -10.45
C LEU A 109 -7.95 -5.48 -9.39
N GLN A 110 -7.37 -4.66 -8.49
CA GLN A 110 -8.05 -3.88 -7.45
C GLN A 110 -9.03 -4.74 -6.64
N VAL A 111 -8.54 -5.90 -6.18
CA VAL A 111 -9.36 -6.88 -5.47
C VAL A 111 -9.54 -6.44 -4.02
N LYS A 112 -10.77 -6.04 -3.67
CA LYS A 112 -11.15 -5.80 -2.28
C LYS A 112 -11.18 -7.14 -1.55
N ALA A 113 -10.41 -7.26 -0.50
CA ALA A 113 -10.33 -8.46 0.32
C ALA A 113 -10.49 -8.10 1.81
N MET A 114 -11.12 -9.00 2.55
CA MET A 114 -11.36 -8.81 3.96
C MET A 114 -11.40 -10.15 4.70
N ARG A 115 -11.02 -10.13 5.96
CA ARG A 115 -11.10 -11.30 6.84
C ARG A 115 -11.41 -10.88 8.27
N TYR A 116 -12.31 -11.62 8.90
CA TYR A 116 -12.56 -11.48 10.33
C TYR A 116 -11.54 -12.29 11.12
N THR A 117 -10.99 -11.67 12.16
CA THR A 117 -10.07 -12.31 13.11
C THR A 117 -10.24 -11.71 14.50
N ALA A 118 -9.48 -12.19 15.47
CA ALA A 118 -9.36 -11.58 16.78
C ALA A 118 -7.91 -11.67 17.23
N VAL A 119 -7.33 -10.57 17.69
CA VAL A 119 -5.99 -10.51 18.25
C VAL A 119 -6.11 -10.01 19.68
N SER A 120 -5.53 -10.73 20.62
CA SER A 120 -5.59 -10.46 22.06
C SER A 120 -7.00 -10.16 22.59
N GLY A 121 -7.99 -10.88 22.04
CA GLY A 121 -9.41 -10.73 22.40
C GLY A 121 -10.12 -9.55 21.74
N THR A 122 -9.42 -8.72 20.96
CA THR A 122 -10.01 -7.62 20.19
C THR A 122 -10.53 -8.14 18.85
N PRO A 123 -11.85 -8.05 18.57
CA PRO A 123 -12.42 -8.47 17.29
C PRO A 123 -12.05 -7.49 16.18
N LEU A 124 -11.47 -8.00 15.10
CA LEU A 124 -10.97 -7.20 14.00
C LEU A 124 -11.58 -7.60 12.65
N LEU A 125 -11.68 -6.62 11.77
CA LEU A 125 -11.88 -6.81 10.33
C LEU A 125 -10.61 -6.35 9.62
N LEU A 126 -9.78 -7.30 9.20
CA LEU A 126 -8.66 -7.01 8.32
C LEU A 126 -9.20 -6.66 6.94
N TYR A 127 -8.75 -5.55 6.37
CA TYR A 127 -9.19 -5.08 5.06
C TYR A 127 -8.03 -4.55 4.24
N GLY A 128 -8.06 -4.87 2.95
CA GLY A 128 -7.11 -4.33 1.97
C GLY A 128 -7.66 -4.37 0.55
N ILE A 129 -6.98 -3.64 -0.32
CA ILE A 129 -7.20 -3.67 -1.76
C ILE A 129 -5.89 -4.15 -2.38
N LEU A 130 -5.94 -5.28 -3.07
CA LEU A 130 -4.78 -5.84 -3.76
C LEU A 130 -4.74 -5.30 -5.17
N ASP A 131 -3.59 -4.80 -5.62
CA ASP A 131 -3.43 -4.28 -6.99
C ASP A 131 -3.61 -5.41 -8.01
N GLY A 132 -3.13 -6.61 -7.69
CA GLY A 132 -3.34 -7.79 -8.50
C GLY A 132 -3.42 -9.08 -7.70
N LEU A 133 -4.26 -10.01 -8.18
CA LEU A 133 -4.33 -11.38 -7.66
C LEU A 133 -4.44 -12.37 -8.81
N LYS A 134 -3.51 -13.34 -8.88
CA LYS A 134 -3.50 -14.37 -9.93
C LYS A 134 -2.85 -15.65 -9.43
N ALA A 135 -3.56 -16.76 -9.55
CA ALA A 135 -3.06 -18.10 -9.24
C ALA A 135 -2.38 -18.23 -7.86
N GLY A 136 -2.93 -17.58 -6.82
CA GLY A 136 -2.36 -17.62 -5.46
C GLY A 136 -1.19 -16.66 -5.22
N ILE A 137 -0.84 -15.82 -6.19
CA ILE A 137 0.16 -14.76 -6.05
C ILE A 137 -0.55 -13.43 -5.91
N ILE A 138 -0.19 -12.68 -4.87
CA ILE A 138 -0.62 -11.29 -4.65
C ILE A 138 0.45 -10.39 -5.26
N TYR A 139 0.02 -9.39 -6.02
CA TYR A 139 0.89 -8.39 -6.62
C TYR A 139 0.57 -7.02 -6.03
N ASP A 140 1.61 -6.24 -5.79
CA ASP A 140 1.53 -4.85 -5.34
C ASP A 140 2.49 -4.00 -6.18
N ILE A 141 1.96 -2.90 -6.72
CA ILE A 141 2.69 -2.02 -7.62
C ILE A 141 3.34 -0.90 -6.79
N LYS A 142 4.64 -0.71 -6.96
CA LYS A 142 5.39 0.37 -6.31
C LYS A 142 6.10 1.23 -7.35
N PHE A 143 5.94 2.55 -7.22
CA PHE A 143 6.63 3.51 -8.08
C PHE A 143 7.76 4.22 -7.33
N LEU A 144 8.94 4.29 -7.94
CA LEU A 144 10.11 4.97 -7.40
C LEU A 144 10.36 6.29 -8.14
N ASN A 145 10.25 7.40 -7.41
CA ASN A 145 10.50 8.72 -8.00
C ASN A 145 11.99 9.04 -8.28
N LYS A 146 12.91 8.27 -7.71
CA LYS A 146 14.37 8.57 -7.76
C LYS A 146 15.16 7.63 -8.68
N GLY A 147 14.53 6.87 -9.56
CA GLY A 147 15.21 5.89 -10.41
C GLY A 147 15.84 4.71 -9.62
N MET A 148 15.97 3.55 -10.24
CA MET A 148 16.50 2.33 -9.59
C MET A 148 17.98 2.40 -9.26
N GLY A 149 18.77 3.10 -10.07
CA GLY A 149 20.22 3.18 -9.89
C GLY A 149 20.68 3.89 -8.60
N SER A 150 19.77 4.58 -7.90
CA SER A 150 20.06 5.31 -6.65
C SER A 150 19.42 4.67 -5.42
N ALA A 151 18.71 3.54 -5.57
CA ALA A 151 17.95 2.91 -4.50
C ALA A 151 18.56 1.56 -4.10
N GLU A 152 18.70 1.36 -2.80
CA GLU A 152 18.89 0.03 -2.25
C GLU A 152 17.53 -0.67 -2.26
N LEU A 153 17.37 -1.66 -3.14
CA LEU A 153 16.07 -2.29 -3.39
C LEU A 153 15.92 -3.63 -2.66
N ALA A 154 17.00 -4.40 -2.56
CA ALA A 154 16.95 -5.72 -1.94
C ALA A 154 16.56 -5.65 -0.46
N GLY A 155 15.49 -6.33 -0.07
CA GLY A 155 14.97 -6.32 1.30
C GLY A 155 14.25 -5.04 1.71
N LYS A 156 13.97 -4.13 0.78
CA LYS A 156 13.32 -2.85 1.09
C LYS A 156 11.95 -3.00 1.78
N TYR A 157 11.25 -4.06 1.46
CA TYR A 157 9.92 -4.31 2.02
C TYR A 157 9.89 -5.42 3.08
N LEU A 158 11.05 -5.86 3.56
CA LEU A 158 11.17 -6.97 4.52
C LEU A 158 10.36 -6.70 5.81
N GLU A 159 10.42 -5.48 6.32
CA GLU A 159 9.71 -5.06 7.55
C GLU A 159 8.33 -4.44 7.27
N SER A 160 7.84 -4.53 6.03
CA SER A 160 6.53 -4.01 5.69
C SER A 160 5.42 -4.89 6.27
N PRO A 161 4.43 -4.35 6.97
CA PRO A 161 3.28 -5.12 7.47
C PRO A 161 2.32 -5.51 6.33
N GLN A 162 2.58 -5.09 5.09
CA GLN A 162 1.66 -5.27 3.97
C GLN A 162 1.56 -6.73 3.54
N HIS A 163 2.68 -7.40 3.25
CA HIS A 163 2.64 -8.79 2.80
C HIS A 163 2.18 -9.77 3.89
N PRO A 164 2.59 -9.64 5.19
CA PRO A 164 2.03 -10.48 6.25
C PRO A 164 0.52 -10.32 6.40
N MET A 165 0.03 -9.07 6.39
CA MET A 165 -1.41 -8.80 6.49
C MET A 165 -2.18 -9.36 5.30
N TYR A 166 -1.68 -9.22 4.08
CA TYR A 166 -2.37 -9.71 2.90
C TYR A 166 -2.35 -11.23 2.81
N PHE A 167 -1.33 -11.89 3.30
CA PHE A 167 -1.35 -13.33 3.49
C PHE A 167 -2.42 -13.76 4.49
N GLU A 168 -2.64 -13.00 5.57
CA GLU A 168 -3.72 -13.30 6.50
C GLU A 168 -5.10 -13.07 5.88
N ILE A 169 -5.29 -11.97 5.14
CA ILE A 169 -6.55 -11.66 4.46
C ILE A 169 -6.88 -12.69 3.36
N VAL A 170 -5.87 -13.22 2.64
CA VAL A 170 -6.04 -14.18 1.54
C VAL A 170 -5.31 -15.48 1.86
N PRO A 171 -5.91 -16.39 2.64
CA PRO A 171 -5.25 -17.62 3.09
C PRO A 171 -4.78 -18.55 1.97
N ALA A 172 -5.42 -18.47 0.79
CA ALA A 172 -5.05 -19.26 -0.38
C ALA A 172 -3.83 -18.71 -1.14
N ALA A 173 -3.37 -17.48 -0.82
CA ALA A 173 -2.16 -16.95 -1.40
C ALA A 173 -0.92 -17.57 -0.77
N TYR A 174 0.05 -17.93 -1.57
CA TYR A 174 1.31 -18.54 -1.13
C TYR A 174 2.53 -17.65 -1.40
N GLU A 175 2.36 -16.63 -2.24
CA GLU A 175 3.43 -15.72 -2.65
C GLU A 175 2.91 -14.29 -2.74
N PHE A 176 3.77 -13.32 -2.42
CA PHE A 176 3.53 -11.89 -2.56
C PHE A 176 4.69 -11.28 -3.36
N GLN A 177 4.38 -10.50 -4.38
CA GLN A 177 5.36 -9.82 -5.21
C GLN A 177 5.16 -8.31 -5.19
N TYR A 178 6.19 -7.57 -4.78
CA TYR A 178 6.27 -6.14 -5.03
C TYR A 178 6.85 -5.92 -6.43
N LEU A 179 6.07 -5.27 -7.29
CA LEU A 179 6.47 -4.88 -8.65
C LEU A 179 6.94 -3.43 -8.61
N VAL A 180 8.22 -3.23 -8.41
CA VAL A 180 8.84 -1.92 -8.17
C VAL A 180 9.37 -1.36 -9.48
N SER A 181 8.86 -0.21 -9.94
CA SER A 181 9.29 0.43 -11.19
C SER A 181 9.63 1.90 -10.98
N ASP A 182 10.60 2.41 -11.74
CA ASP A 182 10.90 3.84 -11.86
C ASP A 182 10.32 4.47 -13.14
N GLY A 183 9.46 3.72 -13.84
CA GLY A 183 8.88 4.09 -15.13
C GLY A 183 9.67 3.57 -16.32
N THR A 184 10.89 3.10 -16.13
CA THR A 184 11.74 2.51 -17.17
C THR A 184 12.07 1.07 -16.86
N ASP A 185 12.60 0.81 -15.68
CA ASP A 185 13.02 -0.51 -15.23
C ASP A 185 12.02 -1.11 -14.25
N LEU A 186 12.15 -2.41 -14.02
CA LEU A 186 11.32 -3.19 -13.13
C LEU A 186 12.21 -4.09 -12.27
N TYR A 187 12.04 -3.98 -10.95
CA TYR A 187 12.58 -4.87 -9.95
C TYR A 187 11.42 -5.63 -9.29
N ILE A 188 11.60 -6.91 -9.01
CA ILE A 188 10.59 -7.75 -8.36
C ILE A 188 11.17 -8.24 -7.04
N GLU A 189 10.51 -7.93 -5.95
CA GLU A 189 10.81 -8.46 -4.63
C GLU A 189 9.72 -9.45 -4.23
N THR A 190 10.12 -10.66 -3.86
CA THR A 190 9.19 -11.77 -3.63
C THR A 190 9.28 -12.26 -2.18
N TYR A 191 8.12 -12.49 -1.57
CA TYR A 191 7.98 -13.06 -0.26
C TYR A 191 7.09 -14.30 -0.32
N SER A 192 7.53 -15.40 0.31
CA SER A 192 6.71 -16.60 0.47
C SER A 192 5.92 -16.55 1.78
N ARG A 193 4.71 -17.09 1.77
CA ARG A 193 3.94 -17.22 3.02
C ARG A 193 4.66 -18.01 4.10
N GLN A 194 5.43 -19.04 3.70
CA GLN A 194 6.11 -19.93 4.65
C GLN A 194 7.22 -19.23 5.42
N GLU A 195 7.86 -18.23 4.81
CA GLU A 195 8.97 -17.47 5.39
C GLU A 195 8.51 -16.15 6.03
N THR A 196 7.25 -15.76 5.81
CA THR A 196 6.68 -14.52 6.35
C THR A 196 6.09 -14.78 7.72
N PRO A 197 6.51 -14.05 8.77
CA PRO A 197 5.89 -14.12 10.09
C PRO A 197 4.40 -13.75 10.05
N PRO A 198 3.55 -14.32 10.93
CA PRO A 198 2.18 -13.88 11.08
C PRO A 198 2.09 -12.41 11.51
N ILE A 199 1.07 -11.70 11.03
CA ILE A 199 0.85 -10.28 11.35
C ILE A 199 0.31 -10.07 12.78
N ASP A 200 -0.09 -11.11 13.48
CA ASP A 200 -0.77 -11.04 14.77
C ASP A 200 0.06 -10.36 15.84
N GLU A 201 1.37 -10.62 15.90
CA GLU A 201 2.28 -9.98 16.84
C GLU A 201 2.37 -8.48 16.62
N GLU A 202 2.45 -8.05 15.35
CA GLU A 202 2.50 -6.63 15.00
C GLU A 202 1.20 -5.91 15.36
N ILE A 203 0.06 -6.56 15.12
CA ILE A 203 -1.26 -6.04 15.51
C ILE A 203 -1.37 -5.96 17.02
N ASP A 204 -0.91 -6.95 17.75
CA ASP A 204 -0.94 -6.96 19.22
C ASP A 204 -0.10 -5.81 19.79
N ASN A 205 1.12 -5.63 19.28
CA ASN A 205 2.00 -4.52 19.63
C ASN A 205 1.32 -3.16 19.38
N PHE A 206 0.66 -3.00 18.24
CA PHE A 206 -0.09 -1.79 17.92
C PHE A 206 -1.25 -1.54 18.91
N LEU A 207 -2.07 -2.56 19.20
CA LEU A 207 -3.19 -2.43 20.12
C LEU A 207 -2.72 -2.11 21.55
N ASN A 208 -1.65 -2.76 22.01
CA ASN A 208 -1.03 -2.47 23.29
C ASN A 208 -0.47 -1.05 23.36
N TRP A 209 0.16 -0.59 22.27
CA TRP A 209 0.65 0.78 22.20
C TRP A 209 -0.49 1.80 22.28
N LEU A 210 -1.61 1.58 21.56
CA LEU A 210 -2.80 2.43 21.65
C LEU A 210 -3.33 2.51 23.08
N HIS A 211 -3.35 1.38 23.79
CA HIS A 211 -3.80 1.30 25.18
C HIS A 211 -2.90 2.11 26.11
N VAL A 212 -1.59 1.89 26.04
CA VAL A 212 -0.59 2.54 26.92
C VAL A 212 -0.51 4.04 26.67
N THR A 213 -0.65 4.48 25.42
CA THR A 213 -0.60 5.91 25.06
C THR A 213 -1.93 6.63 25.20
N GLY A 214 -3.03 5.90 25.48
CA GLY A 214 -4.37 6.50 25.64
C GLY A 214 -5.09 6.81 24.32
N PHE A 215 -4.58 6.31 23.17
CA PHE A 215 -5.22 6.51 21.86
C PHE A 215 -6.29 5.45 21.51
N GLU A 216 -6.43 4.42 22.32
CA GLU A 216 -7.42 3.36 22.11
C GLU A 216 -8.87 3.86 21.89
N PRO A 217 -9.38 4.88 22.66
CA PRO A 217 -10.71 5.41 22.41
C PRO A 217 -10.89 6.02 21.02
N ILE A 218 -9.86 6.71 20.49
CA ILE A 218 -9.89 7.26 19.13
C ILE A 218 -9.98 6.15 18.11
N TYR A 219 -9.15 5.11 18.25
CA TYR A 219 -9.20 3.94 17.37
C TYR A 219 -10.59 3.30 17.39
N LYS A 220 -11.14 3.01 18.55
CA LYS A 220 -12.46 2.39 18.70
C LYS A 220 -13.59 3.23 18.09
N GLU A 221 -13.52 4.54 18.21
CA GLU A 221 -14.50 5.46 17.61
C GLU A 221 -14.37 5.54 16.08
N LYS A 222 -13.16 5.77 15.58
CA LYS A 222 -12.92 6.09 14.17
C LYS A 222 -12.84 4.86 13.26
N TRP A 223 -12.48 3.70 13.81
CA TRP A 223 -12.21 2.48 13.05
C TRP A 223 -13.24 1.37 13.31
N LEU A 224 -14.39 1.71 13.84
CA LEU A 224 -15.52 0.77 13.96
C LEU A 224 -15.92 0.27 12.56
N ALA A 225 -15.85 -1.04 12.35
CA ALA A 225 -16.26 -1.66 11.09
C ALA A 225 -17.80 -1.64 10.98
N LYS A 226 -18.30 -1.07 9.88
CA LYS A 226 -19.74 -0.93 9.60
C LYS A 226 -20.24 -2.09 8.75
#